data_3ad901f2080de4bd26b9cd8bca5372a7
#
_entry.id   3ad901f2080de4bd26b9cd8bca5372a7
#
_cell.length_a   1.000
_cell.length_b   1.000
_cell.length_c   1.000
_cell.angle_alpha   90.00
_cell.angle_beta   90.00
_cell.angle_gamma   90.00
#
_symmetry.space_group_name_H-M   'P 1'
#
loop_
_entity.id
_entity.type
_entity.pdbx_description
1 polymer ?
#
loop_
_entity_poly.entity_id
_entity_poly.type
_entity_poly.pdbx_seq_one_letter_code
_entity_poly.pdbx_strand_id
1 'polypeptide(L)'
;MSISREQMERSIRDYFDAANRADHKGIVSFFVPEGTHYFPEGSPFGVLRGAAAIADCWVNCVNEIGSHWTVDNFAGDPESGQAVIEWTHFKNKLGLILRGDEWYRFADDGRITEIRAYYAAPTHAGVKEHRIEGLDYAGRGYPMAAGR
;
A
#
# COMPACT_ATOMS: atom_id res chain seq x y z
N MET A 1 10.84 -8.27 -21.72
CA MET A 1 9.57 -9.00 -21.60
C MET A 1 8.72 -8.32 -20.53
N SER A 2 7.44 -8.16 -20.79
CA SER A 2 6.55 -7.56 -19.82
C SER A 2 6.15 -8.56 -18.72
N ILE A 3 5.90 -8.04 -17.55
CA ILE A 3 5.40 -8.82 -16.40
C ILE A 3 3.93 -9.20 -16.64
N SER A 4 3.52 -10.43 -16.29
CA SER A 4 2.13 -10.86 -16.38
C SER A 4 1.26 -10.24 -15.28
N ARG A 5 -0.07 -10.26 -15.49
CA ARG A 5 -1.05 -9.80 -14.49
C ARG A 5 -0.89 -10.55 -13.15
N GLU A 6 -0.72 -11.87 -13.22
CA GLU A 6 -0.56 -12.72 -12.05
C GLU A 6 0.77 -12.43 -11.32
N GLN A 7 1.83 -12.12 -12.06
CA GLN A 7 3.10 -11.72 -11.47
C GLN A 7 3.00 -10.37 -10.78
N MET A 8 2.27 -9.39 -11.37
CA MET A 8 1.99 -8.10 -10.75
C MET A 8 1.27 -8.28 -9.41
N GLU A 9 0.18 -9.07 -9.41
CA GLU A 9 -0.61 -9.31 -8.21
C GLU A 9 0.22 -9.99 -7.11
N ARG A 10 0.97 -11.02 -7.47
CA ARG A 10 1.84 -11.72 -6.52
C ARG A 10 2.89 -10.78 -5.95
N SER A 11 3.55 -10.00 -6.79
CA SER A 11 4.57 -9.04 -6.35
C SER A 11 4.00 -8.04 -5.34
N ILE A 12 2.83 -7.48 -5.60
CA ILE A 12 2.18 -6.53 -4.69
C ILE A 12 1.80 -7.20 -3.37
N ARG A 13 1.20 -8.39 -3.39
CA ARG A 13 0.80 -9.10 -2.18
C ARG A 13 2.01 -9.51 -1.34
N ASP A 14 3.06 -10.01 -1.97
CA ASP A 14 4.30 -10.37 -1.28
C ASP A 14 5.02 -9.15 -0.70
N TYR A 15 4.98 -8.01 -1.39
CA TYR A 15 5.47 -6.73 -0.88
C TYR A 15 4.70 -6.30 0.37
N PHE A 16 3.37 -6.39 0.37
CA PHE A 16 2.54 -6.08 1.54
C PHE A 16 2.85 -7.01 2.72
N ASP A 17 3.04 -8.31 2.45
CA ASP A 17 3.43 -9.27 3.48
C ASP A 17 4.79 -8.92 4.09
N ALA A 18 5.78 -8.53 3.28
CA ALA A 18 7.08 -8.07 3.77
C ALA A 18 6.93 -6.79 4.61
N ALA A 19 6.11 -5.84 4.16
CA ALA A 19 5.83 -4.62 4.93
C ALA A 19 5.20 -4.94 6.29
N ASN A 20 4.21 -5.82 6.32
CA ASN A 20 3.53 -6.25 7.56
C ASN A 20 4.48 -6.94 8.55
N ARG A 21 5.51 -7.62 8.05
CA ARG A 21 6.54 -8.25 8.89
C ARG A 21 7.67 -7.29 9.28
N ALA A 22 7.63 -6.04 8.81
CA ALA A 22 8.74 -5.09 8.96
C ALA A 22 10.07 -5.67 8.41
N ASP A 23 9.99 -6.42 7.33
CA ASP A 23 11.14 -7.04 6.66
C ASP A 23 11.76 -6.03 5.69
N HIS A 24 12.68 -5.21 6.20
CA HIS A 24 13.33 -4.14 5.43
C HIS A 24 13.96 -4.66 4.14
N LYS A 25 14.76 -5.71 4.23
CA LYS A 25 15.45 -6.31 3.08
C LYS A 25 14.45 -6.87 2.05
N GLY A 26 13.39 -7.51 2.54
CA GLY A 26 12.31 -8.02 1.69
C GLY A 26 11.61 -6.88 0.94
N ILE A 27 11.26 -5.81 1.64
CA ILE A 27 10.62 -4.64 1.02
C ILE A 27 11.50 -4.08 -0.10
N VAL A 28 12.78 -3.84 0.17
CA VAL A 28 13.73 -3.30 -0.82
C VAL A 28 13.78 -4.16 -2.08
N SER A 29 13.69 -5.47 -1.93
CA SER A 29 13.81 -6.42 -3.06
C SER A 29 12.71 -6.28 -4.12
N PHE A 30 11.56 -5.70 -3.78
CA PHE A 30 10.45 -5.50 -4.72
C PHE A 30 10.60 -4.28 -5.62
N PHE A 31 11.53 -3.39 -5.32
CA PHE A 31 11.71 -2.13 -6.02
C PHE A 31 13.01 -2.09 -6.84
N VAL A 32 13.00 -1.28 -7.90
CA VAL A 32 14.25 -0.78 -8.44
C VAL A 32 14.91 0.13 -7.38
N PRO A 33 16.26 0.25 -7.34
CA PRO A 33 16.92 1.05 -6.29
C PRO A 33 16.40 2.48 -6.16
N GLU A 34 16.05 3.12 -7.27
CA GLU A 34 15.53 4.49 -7.36
C GLU A 34 14.00 4.58 -7.32
N GLY A 35 13.31 3.50 -6.99
CA GLY A 35 11.84 3.45 -6.91
C GLY A 35 11.26 4.57 -6.04
N THR A 36 10.12 5.11 -6.44
CA THR A 36 9.51 6.28 -5.79
C THR A 36 8.09 5.97 -5.34
N HIS A 37 7.74 6.46 -4.15
CA HIS A 37 6.38 6.35 -3.62
C HIS A 37 5.82 7.74 -3.35
N TYR A 38 4.73 8.08 -4.04
CA TYR A 38 4.01 9.34 -3.90
C TYR A 38 2.79 9.18 -3.00
N PHE A 39 2.47 10.24 -2.27
CA PHE A 39 1.31 10.34 -1.38
C PHE A 39 0.52 11.61 -1.67
N PRO A 40 -0.74 11.72 -1.21
CA PRO A 40 -1.48 12.98 -1.30
C PRO A 40 -0.72 14.12 -0.63
N GLU A 41 -0.84 15.31 -1.18
CA GLU A 41 -0.27 16.52 -0.58
C GLU A 41 -0.77 16.69 0.86
N GLY A 42 0.10 17.06 1.77
CA GLY A 42 -0.22 17.16 3.20
C GLY A 42 -0.03 15.84 3.97
N SER A 43 0.32 14.75 3.31
CA SER A 43 0.72 13.52 3.98
C SER A 43 2.00 13.74 4.80
N PRO A 44 2.12 13.08 5.98
CA PRO A 44 3.34 13.20 6.79
C PRO A 44 4.58 12.58 6.15
N PHE A 45 4.41 11.76 5.11
CA PHE A 45 5.52 11.03 4.48
C PHE A 45 6.24 11.84 3.40
N GLY A 46 5.60 12.85 2.81
CA GLY A 46 6.14 13.54 1.65
C GLY A 46 6.32 12.60 0.46
N VAL A 47 7.42 12.75 -0.27
CA VAL A 47 7.80 11.83 -1.35
C VAL A 47 8.92 10.92 -0.86
N LEU A 48 8.72 9.62 -0.94
CA LEU A 48 9.77 8.64 -0.60
C LEU A 48 10.55 8.30 -1.87
N ARG A 49 11.82 8.68 -1.90
CA ARG A 49 12.70 8.44 -3.05
C ARG A 49 13.73 7.37 -2.72
N GLY A 50 13.66 6.26 -3.46
CA GLY A 50 14.53 5.12 -3.29
C GLY A 50 13.91 3.98 -2.49
N ALA A 51 14.24 2.75 -2.87
CA ALA A 51 13.75 1.54 -2.22
C ALA A 51 14.06 1.51 -0.71
N ALA A 52 15.25 1.96 -0.31
CA ALA A 52 15.64 1.99 1.09
C ALA A 52 14.77 2.96 1.91
N ALA A 53 14.46 4.14 1.38
CA ALA A 53 13.60 5.12 2.05
C ALA A 53 12.17 4.59 2.21
N ILE A 54 11.66 3.89 1.20
CA ILE A 54 10.34 3.25 1.27
C ILE A 54 10.33 2.19 2.37
N ALA A 55 11.34 1.32 2.40
CA ALA A 55 11.46 0.28 3.42
C ALA A 55 11.59 0.87 4.83
N ASP A 56 12.41 1.90 5.02
CA ASP A 56 12.55 2.61 6.30
C ASP A 56 11.20 3.12 6.79
N CYS A 57 10.42 3.74 5.91
CA CYS A 57 9.11 4.29 6.25
C CYS A 57 8.16 3.21 6.76
N TRP A 58 8.04 2.08 6.06
CA TRP A 58 7.12 1.01 6.44
C TRP A 58 7.54 0.29 7.71
N VAL A 59 8.83 0.04 7.89
CA VAL A 59 9.35 -0.53 9.14
C VAL A 59 9.03 0.39 10.32
N ASN A 60 9.24 1.71 10.16
CA ASN A 60 8.89 2.68 11.18
C ASN A 60 7.38 2.71 11.47
N CYS A 61 6.54 2.65 10.44
CA CYS A 61 5.09 2.59 10.63
C CYS A 61 4.64 1.37 11.43
N VAL A 62 5.21 0.20 11.17
CA VAL A 62 4.89 -1.01 11.94
C VAL A 62 5.32 -0.84 13.40
N ASN A 63 6.52 -0.34 13.64
CA ASN A 63 7.06 -0.21 14.99
C ASN A 63 6.40 0.91 15.81
N GLU A 64 6.14 2.08 15.18
CA GLU A 64 5.66 3.28 15.88
C GLU A 64 4.15 3.33 16.02
N ILE A 65 3.41 2.97 14.99
CA ILE A 65 1.94 3.09 14.95
C ILE A 65 1.19 1.76 14.85
N GLY A 66 1.91 0.65 14.86
CA GLY A 66 1.32 -0.68 14.78
C GLY A 66 0.62 -0.95 13.45
N SER A 67 1.23 -0.49 12.37
CA SER A 67 0.65 -0.61 11.03
C SER A 67 0.48 -2.06 10.59
N HIS A 68 -0.68 -2.32 9.97
CA HIS A 68 -0.96 -3.56 9.25
C HIS A 68 -1.76 -3.20 8.00
N TRP A 69 -1.38 -3.74 6.86
CA TRP A 69 -2.03 -3.44 5.58
C TRP A 69 -2.62 -4.70 4.95
N THR A 70 -3.74 -4.52 4.24
CA THR A 70 -4.35 -5.57 3.42
C THR A 70 -4.55 -5.08 1.99
N VAL A 71 -4.41 -5.99 1.04
CA VAL A 71 -4.78 -5.77 -0.37
C VAL A 71 -6.19 -6.32 -0.56
N ASP A 72 -7.15 -5.44 -0.77
CA ASP A 72 -8.57 -5.80 -0.74
C ASP A 72 -9.13 -6.04 -2.14
N ASN A 73 -8.52 -5.45 -3.16
CA ASN A 73 -8.88 -5.63 -4.55
C ASN A 73 -7.67 -5.35 -5.45
N PHE A 74 -7.65 -5.93 -6.65
CA PHE A 74 -6.55 -5.81 -7.60
C PHE A 74 -7.05 -5.77 -9.04
N ALA A 75 -6.48 -4.88 -9.83
CA ALA A 75 -6.58 -4.90 -11.28
C ALA A 75 -5.20 -4.60 -11.88
N GLY A 76 -4.85 -5.27 -12.97
CA GLY A 76 -3.54 -5.09 -13.61
C GLY A 76 -3.62 -5.21 -15.11
N ASP A 77 -2.81 -4.42 -15.80
CA ASP A 77 -2.69 -4.39 -17.26
C ASP A 77 -1.23 -4.62 -17.66
N PRO A 78 -0.91 -5.85 -18.15
CA PRO A 78 0.44 -6.17 -18.61
C PRO A 78 0.92 -5.32 -19.80
N GLU A 79 -0.01 -4.85 -20.64
CA GLU A 79 0.35 -4.06 -21.81
C GLU A 79 0.95 -2.72 -21.41
N SER A 80 0.35 -2.04 -20.44
CA SER A 80 0.86 -0.76 -19.94
C SER A 80 1.91 -0.91 -18.84
N GLY A 81 2.08 -2.10 -18.26
CA GLY A 81 2.95 -2.34 -17.11
C GLY A 81 2.45 -1.69 -15.84
N GLN A 82 1.14 -1.48 -15.72
CA GLN A 82 0.52 -0.82 -14.57
C GLN A 82 -0.49 -1.71 -13.86
N ALA A 83 -0.63 -1.50 -12.56
CA ALA A 83 -1.65 -2.13 -11.75
C ALA A 83 -2.23 -1.12 -10.77
N VAL A 84 -3.42 -1.42 -10.27
CA VAL A 84 -4.08 -0.64 -9.21
C VAL A 84 -4.65 -1.59 -8.17
N ILE A 85 -4.57 -1.19 -6.92
CA ILE A 85 -5.18 -1.94 -5.80
C ILE A 85 -6.07 -1.01 -4.97
N GLU A 86 -7.04 -1.62 -4.29
CA GLU A 86 -7.63 -1.02 -3.09
C GLU A 86 -6.97 -1.67 -1.87
N TRP A 87 -6.67 -0.84 -0.87
CA TRP A 87 -5.99 -1.30 0.35
C TRP A 87 -6.65 -0.74 1.60
N THR A 88 -6.42 -1.44 2.70
CA THR A 88 -6.75 -0.95 4.04
C THR A 88 -5.48 -0.88 4.88
N HIS A 89 -5.29 0.21 5.60
CA HIS A 89 -4.21 0.42 6.55
C HIS A 89 -4.81 0.54 7.96
N PHE A 90 -4.53 -0.45 8.78
CA PHE A 90 -4.89 -0.44 10.19
C PHE A 90 -3.75 0.19 10.98
N LYS A 91 -4.01 1.33 11.59
CA LYS A 91 -3.06 2.01 12.49
C LYS A 91 -3.42 1.62 13.93
N ASN A 92 -3.05 0.39 14.30
CA ASN A 92 -3.57 -0.28 15.49
C ASN A 92 -3.31 0.47 16.79
N LYS A 93 -2.15 1.09 16.95
CA LYS A 93 -1.83 1.86 18.17
C LYS A 93 -2.59 3.19 18.25
N LEU A 94 -3.13 3.67 17.12
CA LEU A 94 -3.89 4.92 17.07
C LEU A 94 -5.40 4.68 17.00
N GLY A 95 -5.84 3.44 16.81
CA GLY A 95 -7.25 3.11 16.62
C GLY A 95 -7.85 3.74 15.35
N LEU A 96 -7.04 3.87 14.29
CA LEU A 96 -7.46 4.46 13.02
C LEU A 96 -7.47 3.44 11.91
N ILE A 97 -8.42 3.58 10.99
CA ILE A 97 -8.50 2.80 9.76
C ILE A 97 -8.49 3.75 8.57
N LEU A 98 -7.51 3.58 7.69
CA LEU A 98 -7.39 4.34 6.46
C LEU A 98 -7.60 3.40 5.27
N ARG A 99 -8.39 3.83 4.30
CA ARG A 99 -8.60 3.09 3.04
C ARG A 99 -8.30 3.98 1.87
N GLY A 100 -7.79 3.37 0.81
CA GLY A 100 -7.49 4.10 -0.40
C GLY A 100 -7.18 3.17 -1.55
N ASP A 101 -6.72 3.76 -2.62
CA ASP A 101 -6.17 3.03 -3.75
C ASP A 101 -4.76 3.53 -4.06
N GLU A 102 -4.01 2.70 -4.78
CA GLU A 102 -2.71 3.12 -5.28
C GLU A 102 -2.37 2.43 -6.60
N TRP A 103 -1.66 3.19 -7.42
CA TRP A 103 -1.23 2.79 -8.74
C TRP A 103 0.24 2.43 -8.73
N TYR A 104 0.56 1.31 -9.40
CA TYR A 104 1.90 0.76 -9.53
C TYR A 104 2.37 0.87 -10.97
N ARG A 105 3.66 1.16 -11.14
CA ARG A 105 4.38 0.92 -12.39
C ARG A 105 5.46 -0.11 -12.15
N PHE A 106 5.59 -1.03 -13.11
CA PHE A 106 6.59 -2.08 -13.08
C PHE A 106 7.61 -1.91 -14.20
N ALA A 107 8.88 -2.22 -13.90
CA ALA A 107 9.90 -2.43 -14.90
C ALA A 107 9.68 -3.78 -15.60
N ASP A 108 10.33 -3.98 -16.73
CA ASP A 108 10.22 -5.24 -17.50
C ASP A 108 10.71 -6.46 -16.71
N ASP A 109 11.61 -6.27 -15.76
CA ASP A 109 12.10 -7.32 -14.87
C ASP A 109 11.17 -7.63 -13.69
N GLY A 110 10.04 -6.96 -13.60
CA GLY A 110 9.03 -7.20 -12.57
C GLY A 110 9.21 -6.40 -11.28
N ARG A 111 10.23 -5.56 -11.19
CA ARG A 111 10.40 -4.69 -10.02
C ARG A 111 9.54 -3.43 -10.12
N ILE A 112 9.11 -2.93 -8.98
CA ILE A 112 8.30 -1.72 -8.90
C ILE A 112 9.18 -0.49 -9.11
N THR A 113 8.78 0.40 -10.02
CA THR A 113 9.47 1.66 -10.27
C THR A 113 8.80 2.84 -9.60
N GLU A 114 7.47 2.78 -9.44
CA GLU A 114 6.69 3.89 -8.92
C GLU A 114 5.41 3.39 -8.27
N ILE A 115 5.04 4.02 -7.15
CA ILE A 115 3.72 3.89 -6.53
C ILE A 115 3.13 5.29 -6.35
N ARG A 116 1.84 5.45 -6.70
CA ARG A 116 1.07 6.67 -6.47
C ARG A 116 -0.16 6.32 -5.63
N ALA A 117 -0.15 6.73 -4.36
CA ALA A 117 -1.26 6.49 -3.45
C ALA A 117 -2.27 7.64 -3.47
N TYR A 118 -3.54 7.29 -3.54
CA TYR A 118 -4.67 8.23 -3.47
C TYR A 118 -5.58 7.86 -2.31
N TYR A 119 -5.70 8.74 -1.34
CA TYR A 119 -6.58 8.52 -0.20
C TYR A 119 -6.95 9.85 0.45
N ALA A 120 -8.05 9.84 1.21
CA ALA A 120 -8.40 10.92 2.10
C ALA A 120 -8.31 10.42 3.54
N ALA A 121 -7.60 11.16 4.38
CA ALA A 121 -7.55 10.83 5.80
C ALA A 121 -8.83 11.33 6.49
N PRO A 122 -9.32 10.67 7.54
CA PRO A 122 -10.39 11.20 8.38
C PRO A 122 -9.95 12.55 8.99
N THR A 123 -10.69 13.60 8.71
CA THR A 123 -10.36 14.96 9.16
C THR A 123 -11.34 15.54 10.16
N HIS A 124 -12.51 14.89 10.34
CA HIS A 124 -13.53 15.34 11.28
C HIS A 124 -13.27 14.83 12.69
N ALA A 125 -13.57 15.61 13.69
CA ALA A 125 -13.46 15.18 15.08
C ALA A 125 -14.28 13.90 15.34
N GLY A 126 -13.64 12.89 15.94
CA GLY A 126 -14.29 11.61 16.26
C GLY A 126 -14.31 10.61 15.10
N VAL A 127 -13.95 11.00 13.89
CA VAL A 127 -13.83 10.06 12.77
C VAL A 127 -12.52 9.30 12.88
N LYS A 128 -12.60 7.97 12.97
CA LYS A 128 -11.43 7.10 13.11
C LYS A 128 -11.26 6.14 11.95
N GLU A 129 -12.22 6.14 11.04
CA GLU A 129 -12.21 5.25 9.89
C GLU A 129 -12.59 6.02 8.62
N HIS A 130 -11.72 5.96 7.62
CA HIS A 130 -12.04 6.43 6.30
C HIS A 130 -12.90 5.39 5.56
N ARG A 131 -14.03 5.82 5.02
CA ARG A 131 -14.89 4.99 4.18
C ARG A 131 -15.74 5.84 3.24
N ILE A 132 -16.21 5.21 2.19
CA ILE A 132 -17.20 5.81 1.28
C ILE A 132 -18.57 5.65 1.95
N GLU A 133 -19.31 6.74 2.08
CA GLU A 133 -20.61 6.74 2.72
C GLU A 133 -21.59 5.79 2.02
N GLY A 134 -22.26 4.95 2.78
CA GLY A 134 -23.26 4.01 2.28
C GLY A 134 -22.70 2.73 1.64
N LEU A 135 -21.37 2.61 1.50
CA LEU A 135 -20.78 1.38 0.98
C LEU A 135 -20.75 0.31 2.07
N ASP A 136 -21.27 -0.87 1.73
CA ASP A 136 -21.25 -2.03 2.63
C ASP A 136 -19.91 -2.76 2.52
N TYR A 137 -18.92 -2.29 3.25
CA TYR A 137 -17.57 -2.87 3.23
C TYR A 137 -17.58 -4.34 3.69
N ALA A 138 -18.29 -4.64 4.79
CA ALA A 138 -18.34 -5.99 5.32
C ALA A 138 -19.00 -6.96 4.34
N GLY A 139 -20.14 -6.58 3.75
CA GLY A 139 -20.86 -7.40 2.76
C GLY A 139 -20.08 -7.61 1.47
N ARG A 140 -19.13 -6.72 1.16
CA ARG A 140 -18.23 -6.83 0.00
C ARG A 140 -16.93 -7.57 0.31
N GLY A 141 -16.76 -8.04 1.53
CA GLY A 141 -15.57 -8.80 1.92
C GLY A 141 -14.35 -7.97 2.29
N TYR A 142 -14.51 -6.65 2.49
CA TYR A 142 -13.41 -5.82 2.99
C TYR A 142 -13.14 -6.14 4.46
N PRO A 143 -11.86 -6.12 4.89
CA PRO A 143 -11.53 -6.38 6.29
C PRO A 143 -12.07 -5.27 7.20
N MET A 144 -12.67 -5.66 8.31
CA MET A 144 -13.22 -4.72 9.30
C MET A 144 -12.33 -4.57 10.52
N ALA A 145 -11.32 -5.43 10.67
CA ALA A 145 -10.30 -5.39 11.71
C ALA A 145 -9.00 -5.95 11.16
N ALA A 146 -7.87 -5.58 11.79
CA ALA A 146 -6.57 -6.11 11.39
C ALA A 146 -6.54 -7.63 11.57
N GLY A 147 -6.08 -8.33 10.52
CA GLY A 147 -5.85 -9.77 10.56
C GLY A 147 -4.71 -10.14 11.51
N ARG A 148 -4.67 -11.41 11.89
CA ARG A 148 -3.62 -12.01 12.72
C ARG A 148 -2.95 -13.12 11.98
#